data_af1170739cd997dbc6ccb458e1f8876f
#
_entry.id   af1170739cd997dbc6ccb458e1f8876f
#
_cell.length_a   1.000
_cell.length_b   1.000
_cell.length_c   1.000
_cell.angle_alpha   90.00
_cell.angle_beta   90.00
_cell.angle_gamma   90.00
#
_symmetry.space_group_name_H-M   'P 1'
#
loop_
_entity.id
_entity.type
_entity.pdbx_description
1 polymer ?
#
loop_
_entity_poly.entity_id
_entity_poly.type
_entity_poly.pdbx_seq_one_letter_code
_entity_poly.pdbx_strand_id
1 'polypeptide(L)'
;MNSEKSRTGAADQVRQPSRRSFLRAGAALGALTALSTTASGLMAPSAAAEEQLTYDVIVVGAGFAGISAARDLRDQGYSVLVLEARSRIGGRTWTDTFAGHTVELGGTWVDPVSQPHVGAELTRYGIGLVEDLAPERTFLPTPSGPQEFAPAQGFGNLGLVYERIFEGSSQYFERPFEPLYRSDLIGAKDQLSLRARLNQMNLTPAEELLVNGQTAVYSGGSSTSGALTMLAQWWALAGHNNVGWEDTMRYRIAGGTAALLNAMLLDALPVLRLNTPVTAVTQSGNYYFVSTQPGSTYRARGVVVAVPANVWQTIAFSPGLAAARTTATTQGIGVTTGTKLLINASSAQGRFYAQGAEGGSPITMLIPDKPTAEGQLYIAFSTDPTFDPNNPTQVRAAVQQLGADVDIVSIKAHRWGSDPYSRGGWAFRKPGQLTSLYPAVTQPTGRLAFATGDIANGWSGYIDGAIESGRRAAHDASVGI
;
A
#
# COMPACT_ATOMS: atom_id res chain seq x y z
N MET A 1 41.30 -18.24 -49.93
CA MET A 1 40.49 -17.70 -51.03
C MET A 1 39.13 -17.39 -50.47
N ASN A 2 38.91 -16.14 -50.27
CA ASN A 2 37.74 -15.27 -50.56
C ASN A 2 36.37 -15.79 -50.07
N SER A 3 35.53 -15.04 -49.38
CA SER A 3 35.32 -13.59 -49.36
C SER A 3 34.41 -13.22 -48.17
N GLU A 4 34.80 -12.12 -47.52
CA GLU A 4 33.93 -11.33 -46.67
C GLU A 4 32.69 -10.83 -47.39
N LYS A 5 31.53 -10.77 -46.72
CA LYS A 5 30.47 -9.81 -46.99
C LYS A 5 29.92 -9.26 -45.71
N SER A 6 30.33 -8.06 -45.42
CA SER A 6 29.76 -7.13 -44.43
C SER A 6 28.26 -6.91 -44.67
N ARG A 7 27.46 -6.92 -43.62
CA ARG A 7 26.15 -6.25 -43.55
C ARG A 7 26.18 -5.18 -42.47
N THR A 8 26.18 -3.97 -42.94
CA THR A 8 26.06 -2.71 -42.17
C THR A 8 24.72 -2.66 -41.45
N GLY A 9 24.77 -2.35 -40.12
CA GLY A 9 23.61 -2.11 -39.29
C GLY A 9 22.90 -0.80 -39.62
N ALA A 10 21.58 -0.82 -39.49
CA ALA A 10 20.75 0.34 -39.39
C ALA A 10 20.62 0.72 -37.91
N ALA A 11 21.15 1.88 -37.54
CA ALA A 11 20.97 2.47 -36.23
C ALA A 11 19.57 3.13 -36.17
N ASP A 12 18.71 2.59 -35.31
CA ASP A 12 17.45 3.21 -34.92
C ASP A 12 17.72 4.50 -34.14
N GLN A 13 17.40 5.63 -34.74
CA GLN A 13 17.47 6.94 -34.09
C GLN A 13 16.30 7.06 -33.08
N VAL A 14 16.61 7.02 -31.82
CA VAL A 14 15.69 7.45 -30.74
C VAL A 14 15.46 8.96 -30.90
N ARG A 15 14.25 9.35 -31.27
CA ARG A 15 13.82 10.77 -31.36
C ARG A 15 13.79 11.36 -29.95
N GLN A 16 14.67 12.31 -29.68
CA GLN A 16 14.59 13.18 -28.52
C GLN A 16 13.36 14.11 -28.61
N PRO A 17 12.58 14.31 -27.54
CA PRO A 17 11.48 15.26 -27.55
C PRO A 17 12.00 16.71 -27.64
N SER A 18 11.35 17.50 -28.47
CA SER A 18 11.76 18.88 -28.81
C SER A 18 11.59 19.80 -27.58
N ARG A 19 12.52 20.77 -27.46
CA ARG A 19 12.59 21.82 -26.41
C ARG A 19 11.35 22.75 -26.30
N ARG A 20 10.28 22.54 -27.06
CA ARG A 20 9.08 23.36 -27.03
C ARG A 20 8.06 23.01 -25.96
N SER A 21 8.19 21.87 -25.28
CA SER A 21 7.26 21.43 -24.20
C SER A 21 7.60 22.00 -22.83
N PHE A 22 8.79 22.58 -22.65
CA PHE A 22 9.24 23.08 -21.32
C PHE A 22 8.83 24.52 -20.99
N LEU A 23 8.24 25.27 -21.93
CA LEU A 23 7.95 26.70 -21.75
C LEU A 23 6.49 27.01 -21.36
N ARG A 24 5.65 26.03 -21.08
CA ARG A 24 4.26 26.26 -20.63
C ARG A 24 3.99 26.03 -19.16
N ALA A 25 4.94 25.52 -18.38
CA ALA A 25 4.79 25.24 -16.94
C ALA A 25 5.37 26.32 -16.01
N GLY A 26 5.88 27.43 -16.54
CA GLY A 26 6.63 28.45 -15.79
C GLY A 26 5.89 29.75 -15.41
N ALA A 27 4.57 29.83 -15.57
CA ALA A 27 3.85 31.11 -15.43
C ALA A 27 2.69 31.11 -14.42
N ALA A 28 2.75 30.33 -13.36
CA ALA A 28 1.68 30.32 -12.35
C ALA A 28 2.14 30.35 -10.88
N LEU A 29 3.37 30.75 -10.61
CA LEU A 29 3.85 30.96 -9.21
C LEU A 29 4.63 32.29 -9.13
N GLY A 30 3.91 33.36 -8.89
CA GLY A 30 4.55 34.66 -8.63
C GLY A 30 3.59 35.82 -8.71
N ALA A 31 2.80 36.10 -7.68
CA ALA A 31 2.31 37.43 -7.31
C ALA A 31 1.37 37.33 -6.10
N LEU A 32 1.93 37.38 -4.93
CA LEU A 32 1.21 37.78 -3.70
C LEU A 32 2.22 38.49 -2.80
N THR A 33 2.44 39.80 -3.06
CA THR A 33 2.86 40.74 -2.02
C THR A 33 2.39 42.15 -2.40
N ALA A 34 1.54 42.67 -1.51
CA ALA A 34 1.29 44.07 -1.14
C ALA A 34 0.98 45.11 -2.23
N LEU A 35 -0.22 45.65 -2.13
CA LEU A 35 -0.40 47.12 -2.13
C LEU A 35 -1.75 47.48 -1.54
N SER A 36 -1.71 48.11 -0.36
CA SER A 36 -2.80 48.84 0.27
C SER A 36 -2.94 50.17 -0.41
N THR A 37 -4.08 50.46 -1.05
CA THR A 37 -4.59 51.85 -1.20
C THR A 37 -6.10 51.80 -1.37
N THR A 38 -6.78 52.58 -0.58
CA THR A 38 -8.20 52.88 -0.53
C THR A 38 -8.73 53.41 -1.87
N ALA A 39 -9.73 52.74 -2.43
CA ALA A 39 -10.69 53.35 -3.29
C ALA A 39 -12.04 52.65 -3.16
N SER A 40 -13.01 53.37 -2.60
CA SER A 40 -14.40 52.94 -2.53
C SER A 40 -15.00 52.96 -3.95
N GLY A 41 -14.96 51.83 -4.59
CA GLY A 41 -15.68 51.56 -5.82
C GLY A 41 -16.58 50.32 -5.58
N LEU A 42 -17.87 50.49 -5.77
CA LEU A 42 -18.85 49.39 -5.82
C LEU A 42 -18.39 48.36 -6.87
N MET A 43 -17.60 47.39 -6.44
CA MET A 43 -17.37 46.17 -7.24
C MET A 43 -18.64 45.32 -7.13
N ALA A 44 -19.32 45.11 -8.25
CA ALA A 44 -20.25 44.03 -8.41
C ALA A 44 -19.55 42.74 -7.94
N PRO A 45 -20.23 41.84 -7.20
CA PRO A 45 -19.62 40.58 -6.83
C PRO A 45 -19.21 39.88 -8.13
N SER A 46 -17.92 39.58 -8.26
CA SER A 46 -17.44 38.70 -9.33
C SER A 46 -18.28 37.45 -9.18
N ALA A 47 -19.00 37.04 -10.22
CA ALA A 47 -19.72 35.78 -10.24
C ALA A 47 -18.68 34.72 -9.87
N ALA A 48 -18.82 34.16 -8.66
CA ALA A 48 -18.06 32.99 -8.27
C ALA A 48 -18.31 31.98 -9.38
N ALA A 49 -17.26 31.47 -10.00
CA ALA A 49 -17.38 30.46 -11.04
C ALA A 49 -18.31 29.38 -10.50
N GLU A 50 -19.47 29.18 -11.16
CA GLU A 50 -20.48 28.22 -10.72
C GLU A 50 -19.77 26.87 -10.58
N GLU A 51 -19.82 26.27 -9.39
CA GLU A 51 -19.11 25.01 -9.12
C GLU A 51 -19.66 23.92 -10.04
N GLN A 52 -18.79 23.31 -10.85
CA GLN A 52 -19.19 22.22 -11.71
C GLN A 52 -19.66 21.04 -10.85
N LEU A 53 -20.96 20.77 -10.82
CA LEU A 53 -21.58 19.69 -10.02
C LEU A 53 -21.73 18.39 -10.79
N THR A 54 -21.42 18.36 -12.10
CA THR A 54 -21.59 17.18 -12.97
C THR A 54 -20.29 16.80 -13.64
N TYR A 55 -19.92 15.52 -13.53
CA TYR A 55 -18.72 14.94 -14.13
C TYR A 55 -19.07 13.66 -14.89
N ASP A 56 -18.18 13.19 -15.76
CA ASP A 56 -18.34 11.86 -16.35
C ASP A 56 -18.11 10.78 -15.29
N VAL A 57 -17.03 10.89 -14.51
CA VAL A 57 -16.71 9.95 -13.44
C VAL A 57 -16.29 10.68 -12.16
N ILE A 58 -16.78 10.21 -11.02
CA ILE A 58 -16.29 10.61 -9.70
C ILE A 58 -15.46 9.48 -9.11
N VAL A 59 -14.27 9.81 -8.62
CA VAL A 59 -13.37 8.90 -7.90
C VAL A 59 -13.39 9.27 -6.41
N VAL A 60 -13.74 8.32 -5.56
CA VAL A 60 -13.79 8.48 -4.10
C VAL A 60 -12.51 7.95 -3.48
N GLY A 61 -11.64 8.85 -3.03
CA GLY A 61 -10.33 8.55 -2.45
C GLY A 61 -9.16 8.86 -3.40
N ALA A 62 -8.13 9.54 -2.88
CA ALA A 62 -6.92 9.95 -3.58
C ALA A 62 -5.68 9.15 -3.16
N GLY A 63 -5.82 7.84 -2.93
CA GLY A 63 -4.71 6.89 -2.82
C GLY A 63 -4.22 6.44 -4.21
N PHE A 64 -3.22 5.57 -4.27
CA PHE A 64 -2.69 5.04 -5.54
C PHE A 64 -3.78 4.45 -6.44
N ALA A 65 -4.75 3.72 -5.89
CA ALA A 65 -5.86 3.17 -6.68
C ALA A 65 -6.72 4.28 -7.32
N GLY A 66 -7.07 5.31 -6.53
CA GLY A 66 -7.91 6.40 -7.03
C GLY A 66 -7.19 7.30 -8.04
N ILE A 67 -5.94 7.64 -7.79
CA ILE A 67 -5.14 8.47 -8.72
C ILE A 67 -4.83 7.69 -10.01
N SER A 68 -4.55 6.39 -9.93
CA SER A 68 -4.41 5.53 -11.11
C SER A 68 -5.69 5.51 -11.93
N ALA A 69 -6.86 5.32 -11.29
CA ALA A 69 -8.15 5.36 -11.98
C ALA A 69 -8.42 6.74 -12.61
N ALA A 70 -8.16 7.82 -11.87
CA ALA A 70 -8.37 9.18 -12.37
C ALA A 70 -7.51 9.49 -13.60
N ARG A 71 -6.25 9.05 -13.60
CA ARG A 71 -5.36 9.23 -14.74
C ARG A 71 -5.85 8.48 -15.97
N ASP A 72 -6.14 7.20 -15.83
CA ASP A 72 -6.57 6.37 -16.97
C ASP A 72 -7.91 6.85 -17.55
N LEU A 73 -8.81 7.42 -16.73
CA LEU A 73 -10.04 8.07 -17.17
C LEU A 73 -9.77 9.40 -17.89
N ARG A 74 -8.83 10.20 -17.37
CA ARG A 74 -8.43 11.47 -18.01
C ARG A 74 -7.72 11.24 -19.34
N ASP A 75 -6.88 10.21 -19.45
CA ASP A 75 -6.25 9.79 -20.72
C ASP A 75 -7.31 9.41 -21.78
N GLN A 76 -8.48 8.92 -21.37
CA GLN A 76 -9.62 8.63 -22.23
C GLN A 76 -10.48 9.88 -22.54
N GLY A 77 -10.16 11.03 -21.97
CA GLY A 77 -10.85 12.30 -22.23
C GLY A 77 -12.03 12.60 -21.31
N TYR A 78 -12.32 11.76 -20.30
CA TYR A 78 -13.42 12.00 -19.38
C TYR A 78 -13.14 13.15 -18.41
N SER A 79 -14.18 13.88 -18.01
CA SER A 79 -14.16 14.82 -16.90
C SER A 79 -14.19 14.05 -15.58
N VAL A 80 -13.16 14.24 -14.73
CA VAL A 80 -12.99 13.48 -13.51
C VAL A 80 -12.90 14.38 -12.28
N LEU A 81 -13.71 14.07 -11.26
CA LEU A 81 -13.64 14.64 -9.92
C LEU A 81 -13.09 13.61 -8.95
N VAL A 82 -12.03 13.95 -8.22
CA VAL A 82 -11.50 13.13 -7.12
C VAL A 82 -11.88 13.77 -5.79
N LEU A 83 -12.53 13.00 -4.92
CA LEU A 83 -12.97 13.41 -3.58
C LEU A 83 -12.12 12.68 -2.54
N GLU A 84 -11.31 13.42 -1.81
CA GLU A 84 -10.43 12.90 -0.74
C GLU A 84 -10.89 13.41 0.63
N ALA A 85 -11.03 12.48 1.56
CA ALA A 85 -11.51 12.80 2.91
C ALA A 85 -10.50 13.57 3.76
N ARG A 86 -9.20 13.35 3.54
CA ARG A 86 -8.09 13.99 4.27
C ARG A 86 -7.65 15.28 3.61
N SER A 87 -6.81 16.03 4.33
CA SER A 87 -6.06 17.19 3.80
C SER A 87 -4.85 16.80 2.95
N ARG A 88 -4.60 15.52 2.74
CA ARG A 88 -3.50 14.94 1.97
C ARG A 88 -3.97 13.81 1.06
N ILE A 89 -3.28 13.60 -0.04
CA ILE A 89 -3.40 12.41 -0.88
C ILE A 89 -2.56 11.25 -0.29
N GLY A 90 -2.63 10.06 -0.89
CA GLY A 90 -1.79 8.90 -0.58
C GLY A 90 -2.52 7.76 0.14
N GLY A 91 -3.60 8.06 0.85
CA GLY A 91 -4.33 7.02 1.60
C GLY A 91 -3.42 6.33 2.62
N ARG A 92 -3.19 5.03 2.45
CA ARG A 92 -2.31 4.18 3.29
C ARG A 92 -0.81 4.27 2.98
N THR A 93 -0.39 5.12 2.04
CA THR A 93 0.98 5.60 1.94
C THR A 93 1.05 7.03 2.50
N TRP A 94 2.11 7.34 3.21
CA TRP A 94 2.27 8.65 3.82
C TRP A 94 3.75 8.97 4.00
N THR A 95 4.27 9.73 3.05
CA THR A 95 5.61 10.31 3.14
C THR A 95 5.56 11.54 4.05
N ASP A 96 6.47 11.60 5.01
CA ASP A 96 6.58 12.68 5.99
C ASP A 96 8.06 12.95 6.32
N THR A 97 8.33 13.86 7.24
CA THR A 97 9.66 14.15 7.75
C THR A 97 9.76 13.75 9.23
N PHE A 98 10.84 13.06 9.59
CA PHE A 98 11.15 12.70 10.97
C PHE A 98 12.66 12.56 11.16
N ALA A 99 13.20 13.03 12.29
CA ALA A 99 14.64 13.02 12.61
C ALA A 99 15.51 13.55 11.45
N GLY A 100 15.06 14.61 10.75
CA GLY A 100 15.77 15.21 9.61
C GLY A 100 15.69 14.43 8.30
N HIS A 101 14.97 13.32 8.23
CA HIS A 101 14.86 12.46 7.06
C HIS A 101 13.45 12.38 6.49
N THR A 102 13.36 12.16 5.17
CA THR A 102 12.12 11.70 4.53
C THR A 102 11.83 10.26 4.97
N VAL A 103 10.63 10.01 5.48
CA VAL A 103 10.20 8.74 6.05
C VAL A 103 8.83 8.34 5.54
N GLU A 104 8.48 7.07 5.70
CA GLU A 104 7.17 6.52 5.33
C GLU A 104 6.43 6.02 6.58
N LEU A 105 5.28 6.62 6.88
CA LEU A 105 4.39 6.17 7.95
C LEU A 105 3.42 5.05 7.51
N GLY A 106 3.37 4.76 6.22
CA GLY A 106 2.55 3.70 5.61
C GLY A 106 3.37 2.73 4.75
N GLY A 107 2.83 2.38 3.58
CA GLY A 107 3.53 1.57 2.57
C GLY A 107 4.88 2.19 2.22
N THR A 108 5.91 1.38 2.12
CA THR A 108 7.30 1.84 2.08
C THR A 108 8.05 1.25 0.89
N TRP A 109 8.06 -0.07 0.78
CA TRP A 109 8.91 -0.81 -0.15
C TRP A 109 8.18 -1.14 -1.44
N VAL A 110 8.96 -1.23 -2.51
CA VAL A 110 8.53 -1.66 -3.83
C VAL A 110 9.60 -2.57 -4.44
N ASP A 111 9.16 -3.52 -5.26
CA ASP A 111 10.05 -4.31 -6.09
C ASP A 111 9.58 -4.21 -7.56
N PRO A 112 10.22 -3.38 -8.39
CA PRO A 112 9.77 -3.14 -9.76
C PRO A 112 9.91 -4.37 -10.67
N VAL A 113 10.61 -5.41 -10.25
CA VAL A 113 10.78 -6.65 -11.02
C VAL A 113 9.54 -7.54 -10.87
N SER A 114 9.12 -7.79 -9.63
CA SER A 114 7.95 -8.64 -9.35
C SER A 114 6.63 -7.85 -9.31
N GLN A 115 6.70 -6.51 -9.19
CA GLN A 115 5.57 -5.58 -9.09
C GLN A 115 5.44 -4.74 -10.38
N PRO A 116 4.87 -5.29 -11.46
CA PRO A 116 4.95 -4.70 -12.80
C PRO A 116 4.21 -3.37 -12.95
N HIS A 117 3.14 -3.15 -12.18
CA HIS A 117 2.38 -1.91 -12.29
C HIS A 117 3.14 -0.73 -11.69
N VAL A 118 3.72 -0.88 -10.51
CA VAL A 118 4.56 0.16 -9.92
C VAL A 118 5.85 0.35 -10.71
N GLY A 119 6.45 -0.73 -11.22
CA GLY A 119 7.63 -0.67 -12.08
C GLY A 119 7.38 0.14 -13.36
N ALA A 120 6.22 -0.06 -14.01
CA ALA A 120 5.82 0.71 -15.17
C ALA A 120 5.64 2.20 -14.86
N GLU A 121 5.04 2.54 -13.71
CA GLU A 121 4.87 3.94 -13.31
C GLU A 121 6.20 4.62 -12.96
N LEU A 122 7.09 3.93 -12.25
CA LEU A 122 8.45 4.44 -11.98
C LEU A 122 9.20 4.74 -13.27
N THR A 123 9.10 3.85 -14.26
CA THR A 123 9.69 4.03 -15.58
C THR A 123 9.04 5.21 -16.34
N ARG A 124 7.70 5.31 -16.32
CA ARG A 124 6.94 6.37 -16.99
C ARG A 124 7.36 7.76 -16.52
N TYR A 125 7.60 7.93 -15.22
CA TYR A 125 7.94 9.24 -14.65
C TYR A 125 9.44 9.44 -14.40
N GLY A 126 10.28 8.47 -14.74
CA GLY A 126 11.72 8.55 -14.54
C GLY A 126 12.13 8.66 -13.06
N ILE A 127 11.36 8.04 -12.17
CA ILE A 127 11.62 8.07 -10.74
C ILE A 127 12.50 6.88 -10.36
N GLY A 128 13.66 7.17 -9.74
CA GLY A 128 14.62 6.17 -9.30
C GLY A 128 14.22 5.47 -8.01
N LEU A 129 15.03 4.49 -7.64
CA LEU A 129 14.92 3.75 -6.39
C LEU A 129 16.11 4.02 -5.48
N VAL A 130 15.90 3.83 -4.20
CA VAL A 130 16.94 3.83 -3.15
C VAL A 130 16.92 2.46 -2.51
N GLU A 131 18.08 1.79 -2.47
CA GLU A 131 18.22 0.51 -1.78
C GLU A 131 18.38 0.74 -0.28
N ASP A 132 17.70 -0.08 0.52
CA ASP A 132 17.81 -0.04 1.97
C ASP A 132 19.16 -0.56 2.45
N LEU A 133 19.64 0.01 3.54
CA LEU A 133 20.86 -0.44 4.17
C LEU A 133 20.61 -1.78 4.88
N ALA A 134 21.40 -2.79 4.52
CA ALA A 134 21.33 -4.09 5.18
C ALA A 134 21.67 -3.97 6.69
N PRO A 135 21.05 -4.77 7.55
CA PRO A 135 21.43 -4.85 8.94
C PRO A 135 22.84 -5.44 9.09
N GLU A 136 23.55 -5.01 10.12
CA GLU A 136 24.87 -5.54 10.51
C GLU A 136 24.73 -6.70 11.49
N ARG A 137 23.61 -6.76 12.19
CA ARG A 137 23.29 -7.74 13.25
C ARG A 137 21.80 -8.12 13.16
N THR A 138 21.47 -9.33 13.62
CA THR A 138 20.08 -9.75 13.75
C THR A 138 19.84 -10.35 15.14
N PHE A 139 18.72 -9.99 15.75
CA PHE A 139 18.23 -10.60 17.00
C PHE A 139 16.98 -11.41 16.68
N LEU A 140 17.05 -12.73 16.92
CA LEU A 140 16.00 -13.66 16.59
C LEU A 140 15.59 -14.47 17.81
N PRO A 141 14.30 -14.85 17.93
CA PRO A 141 13.84 -15.64 19.05
C PRO A 141 14.37 -17.08 18.98
N THR A 142 14.79 -17.59 20.14
CA THR A 142 15.19 -18.99 20.31
C THR A 142 14.53 -19.57 21.56
N PRO A 143 14.54 -20.90 21.76
CA PRO A 143 14.02 -21.51 22.99
C PRO A 143 14.68 -21.05 24.29
N SER A 144 15.90 -20.49 24.19
CA SER A 144 16.65 -19.94 25.33
C SER A 144 16.49 -18.42 25.51
N GLY A 145 15.56 -17.81 24.77
CA GLY A 145 15.39 -16.35 24.67
C GLY A 145 16.00 -15.79 23.37
N PRO A 146 15.83 -14.48 23.11
CA PRO A 146 16.40 -13.84 21.93
C PRO A 146 17.92 -13.98 21.88
N GLN A 147 18.45 -14.26 20.70
CA GLN A 147 19.90 -14.39 20.48
C GLN A 147 20.32 -13.60 19.24
N GLU A 148 21.56 -13.18 19.24
CA GLU A 148 22.19 -12.51 18.12
C GLU A 148 22.74 -13.51 17.11
N PHE A 149 22.51 -13.23 15.82
CA PHE A 149 23.05 -13.97 14.68
C PHE A 149 23.69 -13.01 13.67
N ALA A 150 24.66 -13.50 12.92
CA ALA A 150 25.07 -12.83 11.69
C ALA A 150 23.89 -12.77 10.72
N PRO A 151 23.64 -11.66 10.00
CA PRO A 151 22.47 -11.50 9.13
C PRO A 151 22.29 -12.65 8.13
N ALA A 152 23.36 -13.06 7.46
CA ALA A 152 23.29 -14.16 6.49
C ALA A 152 22.81 -15.48 7.13
N GLN A 153 23.22 -15.77 8.38
CA GLN A 153 22.76 -16.95 9.10
C GLN A 153 21.30 -16.81 9.54
N GLY A 154 20.94 -15.66 10.11
CA GLY A 154 19.60 -15.41 10.62
C GLY A 154 18.54 -15.47 9.51
N PHE A 155 18.74 -14.73 8.43
CA PHE A 155 17.83 -14.73 7.28
C PHE A 155 17.87 -16.04 6.50
N GLY A 156 19.04 -16.69 6.40
CA GLY A 156 19.12 -18.02 5.79
C GLY A 156 18.30 -19.06 6.55
N ASN A 157 18.38 -19.10 7.87
CA ASN A 157 17.56 -19.99 8.69
C ASN A 157 16.05 -19.72 8.50
N LEU A 158 15.65 -18.45 8.47
CA LEU A 158 14.27 -18.05 8.24
C LEU A 158 13.78 -18.47 6.84
N GLY A 159 14.60 -18.25 5.82
CA GLY A 159 14.30 -18.61 4.42
C GLY A 159 14.05 -20.09 4.25
N LEU A 160 14.86 -20.95 4.87
CA LEU A 160 14.68 -22.40 4.81
C LEU A 160 13.33 -22.84 5.38
N VAL A 161 12.84 -22.20 6.44
CA VAL A 161 11.51 -22.51 6.99
C VAL A 161 10.41 -21.97 6.09
N TYR A 162 10.58 -20.80 5.50
CA TYR A 162 9.60 -20.23 4.55
C TYR A 162 9.43 -21.11 3.30
N GLU A 163 10.50 -21.63 2.72
CA GLU A 163 10.40 -22.56 1.60
C GLU A 163 9.53 -23.78 1.93
N ARG A 164 9.64 -24.29 3.16
CA ARG A 164 8.80 -25.40 3.65
C ARG A 164 7.34 -24.99 3.91
N ILE A 165 7.11 -23.78 4.42
CA ILE A 165 5.73 -23.24 4.60
C ILE A 165 5.00 -23.23 3.27
N PHE A 166 5.68 -22.74 2.22
CA PHE A 166 5.09 -22.53 0.90
C PHE A 166 5.35 -23.67 -0.10
N GLU A 167 5.82 -24.82 0.38
CA GLU A 167 5.99 -26.00 -0.44
C GLU A 167 4.71 -26.31 -1.24
N GLY A 168 4.86 -26.53 -2.54
CA GLY A 168 3.77 -26.77 -3.46
C GLY A 168 3.02 -25.51 -3.91
N SER A 169 3.40 -24.30 -3.46
CA SER A 169 2.73 -23.06 -3.88
C SER A 169 2.78 -22.83 -5.38
N SER A 170 3.82 -23.28 -6.08
CA SER A 170 3.93 -23.20 -7.54
C SER A 170 2.87 -24.01 -8.29
N GLN A 171 2.22 -24.98 -7.63
CA GLN A 171 1.14 -25.76 -8.22
C GLN A 171 -0.21 -25.06 -8.08
N TYR A 172 -0.52 -24.54 -6.86
CA TYR A 172 -1.81 -23.92 -6.61
C TYR A 172 -1.83 -22.41 -6.91
N PHE A 173 -0.67 -21.74 -6.99
CA PHE A 173 -0.49 -20.41 -7.58
C PHE A 173 0.38 -20.45 -8.84
N GLU A 174 0.03 -21.33 -9.79
CA GLU A 174 0.68 -21.42 -11.10
C GLU A 174 0.67 -20.07 -11.85
N ARG A 175 -0.42 -19.32 -11.70
CA ARG A 175 -0.61 -17.97 -12.20
C ARG A 175 -0.99 -17.04 -11.05
N PRO A 176 -0.01 -16.51 -10.29
CA PRO A 176 -0.31 -15.80 -9.05
C PRO A 176 -1.06 -14.48 -9.23
N PHE A 177 -1.05 -13.89 -10.45
CA PHE A 177 -1.92 -12.74 -10.82
C PHE A 177 -3.35 -13.15 -11.18
N GLU A 178 -3.63 -14.45 -11.31
CA GLU A 178 -4.95 -15.04 -11.51
C GLU A 178 -5.26 -15.98 -10.33
N PRO A 179 -5.54 -15.46 -9.11
CA PRO A 179 -5.46 -16.24 -7.88
C PRO A 179 -6.43 -17.42 -7.80
N LEU A 180 -7.43 -17.49 -8.67
CA LEU A 180 -8.36 -18.62 -8.78
C LEU A 180 -8.13 -19.49 -10.02
N TYR A 181 -7.02 -19.31 -10.74
CA TYR A 181 -6.71 -20.12 -11.92
C TYR A 181 -6.72 -21.62 -11.62
N ARG A 182 -6.14 -22.02 -10.48
CA ARG A 182 -6.18 -23.40 -9.98
C ARG A 182 -7.18 -23.54 -8.82
N SER A 183 -8.42 -23.14 -9.06
CA SER A 183 -9.51 -23.22 -8.07
C SER A 183 -9.73 -24.65 -7.54
N ASP A 184 -9.37 -25.67 -8.35
CA ASP A 184 -9.35 -27.10 -7.99
C ASP A 184 -8.40 -27.39 -6.81
N LEU A 185 -7.28 -26.67 -6.69
CA LEU A 185 -6.28 -26.83 -5.64
C LEU A 185 -6.43 -25.78 -4.51
N ILE A 186 -6.83 -24.58 -4.87
CA ILE A 186 -6.92 -23.44 -3.95
C ILE A 186 -7.98 -23.66 -2.85
N GLY A 187 -9.11 -24.29 -3.17
CA GLY A 187 -10.24 -24.41 -2.24
C GLY A 187 -9.86 -24.94 -0.86
N ALA A 188 -9.13 -26.06 -0.82
CA ALA A 188 -8.68 -26.64 0.44
C ALA A 188 -7.57 -25.83 1.13
N LYS A 189 -6.69 -25.19 0.36
CA LYS A 189 -5.60 -24.36 0.89
C LYS A 189 -6.12 -23.07 1.51
N ASP A 190 -7.18 -22.48 0.94
CA ASP A 190 -7.77 -21.24 1.40
C ASP A 190 -8.47 -21.40 2.78
N GLN A 191 -8.89 -22.58 3.15
CA GLN A 191 -9.47 -22.85 4.47
C GLN A 191 -8.40 -22.88 5.59
N LEU A 192 -7.11 -22.98 5.24
CA LEU A 192 -6.05 -23.06 6.23
C LEU A 192 -5.64 -21.64 6.69
N SER A 193 -5.57 -21.47 8.01
CA SER A 193 -4.82 -20.34 8.59
C SER A 193 -3.30 -20.63 8.49
N LEU A 194 -2.49 -19.59 8.67
CA LEU A 194 -1.04 -19.76 8.80
C LEU A 194 -0.70 -20.69 9.97
N ARG A 195 -1.38 -20.57 11.12
CA ARG A 195 -1.21 -21.46 12.26
C ARG A 195 -1.53 -22.92 11.90
N ALA A 196 -2.61 -23.14 11.16
CA ALA A 196 -2.96 -24.50 10.73
C ALA A 196 -1.87 -25.12 9.85
N ARG A 197 -1.25 -24.30 8.97
CA ARG A 197 -0.10 -24.76 8.16
C ARG A 197 1.12 -25.07 9.02
N LEU A 198 1.51 -24.18 9.95
CA LEU A 198 2.64 -24.44 10.86
C LEU A 198 2.46 -25.73 11.65
N ASN A 199 1.24 -25.99 12.14
CA ASN A 199 0.93 -27.23 12.88
C ASN A 199 1.06 -28.51 12.03
N GLN A 200 0.97 -28.41 10.68
CA GLN A 200 1.16 -29.54 9.78
C GLN A 200 2.65 -29.87 9.50
N MET A 201 3.58 -28.97 9.88
CA MET A 201 4.96 -29.04 9.39
C MET A 201 5.92 -29.80 10.32
N ASN A 202 5.52 -30.17 11.51
CA ASN A 202 6.40 -30.77 12.51
C ASN A 202 7.68 -29.94 12.75
N LEU A 203 7.52 -28.63 13.00
CA LEU A 203 8.61 -27.71 13.25
C LEU A 203 9.29 -28.04 14.59
N THR A 204 10.61 -27.89 14.63
CA THR A 204 11.33 -27.84 15.90
C THR A 204 10.93 -26.58 16.69
N PRO A 205 11.10 -26.55 18.03
CA PRO A 205 10.80 -25.35 18.81
C PRO A 205 11.54 -24.09 18.32
N ALA A 206 12.75 -24.23 17.79
CA ALA A 206 13.51 -23.12 17.24
C ALA A 206 12.91 -22.61 15.91
N GLU A 207 12.58 -23.51 14.99
CA GLU A 207 11.91 -23.17 13.72
C GLU A 207 10.54 -22.52 13.97
N GLU A 208 9.77 -23.03 14.90
CA GLU A 208 8.46 -22.48 15.28
C GLU A 208 8.59 -21.01 15.71
N LEU A 209 9.54 -20.69 16.61
CA LEU A 209 9.75 -19.35 17.10
C LEU A 209 10.22 -18.39 15.99
N LEU A 210 11.00 -18.87 15.01
CA LEU A 210 11.46 -18.05 13.88
C LEU A 210 10.30 -17.55 13.01
N VAL A 211 9.24 -18.32 12.82
CA VAL A 211 8.20 -18.00 11.82
C VAL A 211 6.88 -17.56 12.43
N ASN A 212 6.58 -17.96 13.68
CA ASN A 212 5.27 -17.66 14.26
C ASN A 212 5.04 -16.17 14.49
N GLY A 213 6.08 -15.40 14.86
CA GLY A 213 5.98 -13.96 15.05
C GLY A 213 5.71 -13.22 13.74
N GLN A 214 6.37 -13.60 12.64
CA GLN A 214 6.13 -12.99 11.34
C GLN A 214 4.73 -13.34 10.79
N THR A 215 4.33 -14.61 10.88
CA THR A 215 2.99 -15.01 10.46
C THR A 215 1.90 -14.34 11.30
N ALA A 216 2.16 -14.09 12.58
CA ALA A 216 1.26 -13.36 13.45
C ALA A 216 1.17 -11.87 13.09
N VAL A 217 2.29 -11.18 12.87
CA VAL A 217 2.26 -9.75 12.54
C VAL A 217 1.55 -9.50 11.22
N TYR A 218 1.81 -10.29 10.18
CA TYR A 218 1.09 -10.18 8.90
C TYR A 218 -0.42 -10.39 9.09
N SER A 219 -0.81 -11.30 9.96
CA SER A 219 -2.22 -11.67 10.25
C SER A 219 -2.93 -10.76 11.26
N GLY A 220 -2.27 -9.70 11.74
CA GLY A 220 -2.86 -8.77 12.70
C GLY A 220 -2.75 -9.17 14.17
N GLY A 221 -1.73 -9.94 14.54
CA GLY A 221 -1.39 -10.29 15.92
C GLY A 221 -1.53 -11.77 16.27
N SER A 222 -2.21 -12.55 15.43
CA SER A 222 -2.30 -14.01 15.62
C SER A 222 -2.21 -14.75 14.29
N SER A 223 -1.33 -15.75 14.23
CA SER A 223 -1.17 -16.65 13.09
C SER A 223 -2.44 -17.45 12.74
N THR A 224 -3.43 -17.49 13.66
CA THR A 224 -4.74 -18.10 13.41
C THR A 224 -5.66 -17.26 12.56
N SER A 225 -5.42 -15.94 12.46
CA SER A 225 -6.33 -14.99 11.81
C SER A 225 -6.14 -14.89 10.31
N GLY A 226 -4.93 -15.10 9.81
CA GLY A 226 -4.59 -14.91 8.40
C GLY A 226 -4.60 -16.21 7.61
N ALA A 227 -5.04 -16.14 6.35
CA ALA A 227 -5.07 -17.28 5.44
C ALA A 227 -3.66 -17.65 4.95
N LEU A 228 -3.37 -18.94 4.85
CA LEU A 228 -2.19 -19.46 4.16
C LEU A 228 -2.10 -18.93 2.72
N THR A 229 -3.21 -18.91 2.00
CA THR A 229 -3.28 -18.47 0.59
C THR A 229 -2.88 -17.01 0.41
N MET A 230 -3.04 -16.15 1.40
CA MET A 230 -2.62 -14.76 1.30
C MET A 230 -1.09 -14.64 1.24
N LEU A 231 -0.39 -15.26 2.18
CA LEU A 231 1.07 -15.19 2.25
C LEU A 231 1.72 -16.05 1.14
N ALA A 232 1.12 -17.20 0.82
CA ALA A 232 1.58 -18.05 -0.27
C ALA A 232 1.43 -17.38 -1.65
N GLN A 233 0.42 -16.54 -1.85
CA GLN A 233 0.29 -15.76 -3.07
C GLN A 233 1.40 -14.70 -3.18
N TRP A 234 1.71 -13.98 -2.10
CA TRP A 234 2.84 -13.04 -2.10
C TRP A 234 4.17 -13.74 -2.40
N TRP A 235 4.41 -14.91 -1.77
CA TRP A 235 5.57 -15.74 -2.04
C TRP A 235 5.65 -16.16 -3.52
N ALA A 236 4.51 -16.55 -4.10
CA ALA A 236 4.43 -16.93 -5.51
C ALA A 236 4.71 -15.75 -6.45
N LEU A 237 4.16 -14.57 -6.15
CA LEU A 237 4.41 -13.34 -6.89
C LEU A 237 5.89 -12.90 -6.80
N ALA A 238 6.54 -13.18 -5.68
CA ALA A 238 7.97 -12.97 -5.47
C ALA A 238 8.87 -14.05 -6.12
N GLY A 239 8.32 -14.95 -6.91
CA GLY A 239 9.07 -15.96 -7.67
C GLY A 239 9.28 -17.30 -6.98
N HIS A 240 8.52 -17.63 -5.94
CA HIS A 240 8.57 -18.90 -5.19
C HIS A 240 9.93 -19.22 -4.55
N ASN A 241 10.69 -18.20 -4.15
CA ASN A 241 12.00 -18.39 -3.53
C ASN A 241 12.32 -17.28 -2.54
N ASN A 242 13.29 -17.54 -1.67
CA ASN A 242 13.66 -16.60 -0.61
C ASN A 242 14.31 -15.31 -1.15
N VAL A 243 15.04 -15.35 -2.25
CA VAL A 243 15.70 -14.17 -2.83
C VAL A 243 14.66 -13.14 -3.28
N GLY A 244 13.67 -13.58 -4.08
CA GLY A 244 12.59 -12.69 -4.49
C GLY A 244 11.73 -12.22 -3.32
N TRP A 245 11.56 -13.07 -2.28
CA TRP A 245 10.87 -12.66 -1.07
C TRP A 245 11.59 -11.52 -0.33
N GLU A 246 12.91 -11.60 -0.18
CA GLU A 246 13.74 -10.56 0.42
C GLU A 246 13.72 -9.27 -0.40
N ASP A 247 13.71 -9.36 -1.74
CA ASP A 247 13.66 -8.21 -2.65
C ASP A 247 12.36 -7.38 -2.49
N THR A 248 11.27 -7.97 -1.99
CA THR A 248 10.02 -7.23 -1.72
C THR A 248 10.17 -6.12 -0.67
N MET A 249 11.23 -6.13 0.13
CA MET A 249 11.53 -5.14 1.17
C MET A 249 12.90 -4.44 0.94
N ARG A 250 13.43 -4.49 -0.28
CA ARG A 250 14.78 -4.01 -0.59
C ARG A 250 14.82 -2.57 -1.07
N TYR A 251 13.85 -2.14 -1.86
CA TYR A 251 13.89 -0.84 -2.51
C TYR A 251 12.78 0.08 -2.05
N ARG A 252 13.11 1.38 -2.01
CA ARG A 252 12.18 2.49 -1.78
C ARG A 252 12.16 3.43 -2.98
N ILE A 253 11.06 4.12 -3.15
CA ILE A 253 10.91 5.15 -4.18
C ILE A 253 11.77 6.37 -3.76
N ALA A 254 12.61 6.86 -4.65
CA ALA A 254 13.38 8.08 -4.43
C ALA A 254 12.43 9.27 -4.20
N GLY A 255 12.64 10.00 -3.12
CA GLY A 255 11.75 11.08 -2.69
C GLY A 255 10.47 10.61 -1.97
N GLY A 256 10.37 9.29 -1.68
CA GLY A 256 9.22 8.69 -1.00
C GLY A 256 8.06 8.33 -1.92
N THR A 257 7.06 7.64 -1.38
CA THR A 257 5.87 7.23 -2.14
C THR A 257 5.08 8.42 -2.67
N ALA A 258 5.16 9.58 -2.00
CA ALA A 258 4.55 10.81 -2.45
C ALA A 258 5.14 11.33 -3.78
N ALA A 259 6.42 11.07 -4.08
CA ALA A 259 7.03 11.48 -5.34
C ALA A 259 6.32 10.84 -6.53
N LEU A 260 6.10 9.53 -6.49
CA LEU A 260 5.39 8.80 -7.54
C LEU A 260 3.92 9.23 -7.62
N LEU A 261 3.24 9.30 -6.48
CA LEU A 261 1.82 9.65 -6.45
C LEU A 261 1.55 11.06 -6.98
N ASN A 262 2.42 12.04 -6.63
CA ASN A 262 2.33 13.41 -7.15
C ASN A 262 2.59 13.45 -8.66
N ALA A 263 3.54 12.68 -9.19
CA ALA A 263 3.78 12.58 -10.62
C ALA A 263 2.53 12.04 -11.36
N MET A 264 1.91 10.99 -10.83
CA MET A 264 0.66 10.45 -11.37
C MET A 264 -0.50 11.45 -11.30
N LEU A 265 -0.62 12.21 -10.21
CA LEU A 265 -1.64 13.25 -10.06
C LEU A 265 -1.45 14.40 -11.04
N LEU A 266 -0.21 14.85 -11.24
CA LEU A 266 0.14 15.90 -12.19
C LEU A 266 -0.07 15.47 -13.65
N ASP A 267 0.09 14.19 -13.96
CA ASP A 267 -0.21 13.64 -15.28
C ASP A 267 -1.73 13.55 -15.51
N ALA A 268 -2.49 13.15 -14.49
CA ALA A 268 -3.95 13.01 -14.53
C ALA A 268 -4.69 14.37 -14.59
N LEU A 269 -4.21 15.38 -13.87
CA LEU A 269 -4.85 16.69 -13.72
C LEU A 269 -6.39 16.62 -13.50
N PRO A 270 -6.89 15.78 -12.59
CA PRO A 270 -8.33 15.77 -12.30
C PRO A 270 -8.71 16.99 -11.47
N VAL A 271 -10.01 17.28 -11.38
CA VAL A 271 -10.48 18.17 -10.31
C VAL A 271 -10.34 17.42 -8.97
N LEU A 272 -9.55 17.95 -8.05
CA LEU A 272 -9.31 17.35 -6.73
C LEU A 272 -9.94 18.20 -5.62
N ARG A 273 -10.73 17.56 -4.76
CA ARG A 273 -11.27 18.16 -3.53
C ARG A 273 -10.74 17.38 -2.32
N LEU A 274 -9.88 18.02 -1.54
CA LEU A 274 -9.41 17.54 -0.24
C LEU A 274 -10.42 17.90 0.85
N ASN A 275 -10.31 17.29 2.05
CA ASN A 275 -11.20 17.51 3.19
C ASN A 275 -12.68 17.32 2.84
N THR A 276 -12.97 16.39 1.94
CA THR A 276 -14.30 16.17 1.37
C THR A 276 -14.71 14.70 1.53
N PRO A 277 -15.01 14.24 2.75
CA PRO A 277 -15.41 12.86 2.99
C PRO A 277 -16.78 12.58 2.34
N VAL A 278 -16.82 11.51 1.55
CA VAL A 278 -18.04 11.01 0.94
C VAL A 278 -18.87 10.24 1.98
N THR A 279 -20.16 10.54 2.05
CA THR A 279 -21.10 9.92 2.99
C THR A 279 -22.11 9.00 2.31
N ALA A 280 -22.43 9.25 1.04
CA ALA A 280 -23.37 8.41 0.30
C ALA A 280 -23.06 8.38 -1.20
N VAL A 281 -23.40 7.25 -1.83
CA VAL A 281 -23.43 7.06 -3.28
C VAL A 281 -24.79 6.48 -3.65
N THR A 282 -25.63 7.28 -4.34
CA THR A 282 -26.98 6.91 -4.71
C THR A 282 -27.13 6.84 -6.23
N GLN A 283 -27.56 5.72 -6.76
CA GLN A 283 -27.91 5.60 -8.18
C GLN A 283 -29.35 6.03 -8.43
N SER A 284 -29.56 6.88 -9.43
CA SER A 284 -30.89 7.26 -9.92
C SER A 284 -30.87 7.35 -11.44
N GLY A 285 -31.57 6.46 -12.09
CA GLY A 285 -31.54 6.29 -13.53
C GLY A 285 -30.12 5.97 -14.02
N ASN A 286 -29.62 6.75 -14.98
CA ASN A 286 -28.31 6.59 -15.57
C ASN A 286 -27.19 7.37 -14.84
N TYR A 287 -27.49 7.96 -13.68
CA TYR A 287 -26.57 8.80 -12.93
C TYR A 287 -26.35 8.28 -11.51
N TYR A 288 -25.21 8.66 -10.98
CA TYR A 288 -24.86 8.51 -9.56
C TYR A 288 -24.79 9.88 -8.91
N PHE A 289 -25.30 9.97 -7.69
CA PHE A 289 -25.23 11.15 -6.83
C PHE A 289 -24.32 10.83 -5.65
N VAL A 290 -23.23 11.56 -5.54
CA VAL A 290 -22.21 11.39 -4.51
C VAL A 290 -22.33 12.54 -3.51
N SER A 291 -22.80 12.23 -2.31
CA SER A 291 -22.97 13.20 -1.23
C SER A 291 -21.73 13.23 -0.32
N THR A 292 -21.39 14.42 0.16
CA THR A 292 -20.20 14.68 0.96
C THR A 292 -20.51 15.46 2.24
N GLN A 293 -19.56 15.53 3.15
CA GLN A 293 -19.57 16.52 4.23
C GLN A 293 -18.76 17.75 3.77
N PRO A 294 -19.24 19.00 3.94
CA PRO A 294 -20.41 19.45 4.73
C PRO A 294 -21.75 19.53 4.00
N GLY A 295 -22.00 18.77 2.93
CA GLY A 295 -23.35 18.69 2.38
C GLY A 295 -23.48 18.95 0.88
N SER A 296 -22.38 19.04 0.12
CA SER A 296 -22.43 19.08 -1.35
C SER A 296 -22.81 17.72 -1.92
N THR A 297 -23.52 17.74 -3.06
CA THR A 297 -23.84 16.53 -3.83
C THR A 297 -23.40 16.72 -5.28
N TYR A 298 -22.55 15.84 -5.76
CA TYR A 298 -22.03 15.81 -7.13
C TYR A 298 -22.73 14.70 -7.93
N ARG A 299 -22.95 14.96 -9.22
CA ARG A 299 -23.55 14.01 -10.15
C ARG A 299 -22.50 13.45 -11.11
N ALA A 300 -22.53 12.14 -11.38
CA ALA A 300 -21.67 11.51 -12.37
C ALA A 300 -22.39 10.41 -13.15
N ARG A 301 -21.80 10.01 -14.28
CA ARG A 301 -22.25 8.87 -15.09
C ARG A 301 -21.64 7.56 -14.61
N GLY A 302 -20.44 7.62 -14.00
CA GLY A 302 -19.76 6.50 -13.37
C GLY A 302 -19.14 6.91 -12.04
N VAL A 303 -18.87 5.93 -11.16
CA VAL A 303 -18.20 6.15 -9.86
C VAL A 303 -17.16 5.06 -9.62
N VAL A 304 -15.96 5.47 -9.23
CA VAL A 304 -14.91 4.59 -8.71
C VAL A 304 -14.81 4.80 -7.20
N VAL A 305 -15.12 3.78 -6.40
CA VAL A 305 -14.93 3.78 -4.95
C VAL A 305 -13.55 3.27 -4.64
N ALA A 306 -12.59 4.19 -4.43
CA ALA A 306 -11.17 3.90 -4.27
C ALA A 306 -10.70 4.05 -2.81
N VAL A 307 -11.55 3.69 -1.86
CA VAL A 307 -11.24 3.65 -0.43
C VAL A 307 -11.03 2.21 0.04
N PRO A 308 -10.30 1.98 1.15
CA PRO A 308 -10.06 0.64 1.70
C PRO A 308 -11.36 -0.15 1.94
N ALA A 309 -11.32 -1.46 1.75
CA ALA A 309 -12.50 -2.32 1.91
C ALA A 309 -13.18 -2.18 3.28
N ASN A 310 -12.40 -2.02 4.35
CA ASN A 310 -12.91 -1.83 5.71
C ASN A 310 -13.71 -0.51 5.90
N VAL A 311 -13.58 0.44 4.96
CA VAL A 311 -14.26 1.75 5.01
C VAL A 311 -15.59 1.73 4.28
N TRP A 312 -15.86 0.79 3.37
CA TRP A 312 -17.07 0.78 2.54
C TRP A 312 -18.36 0.84 3.36
N GLN A 313 -18.41 0.18 4.52
CA GLN A 313 -19.58 0.23 5.42
C GLN A 313 -19.88 1.61 6.02
N THR A 314 -18.97 2.58 5.89
CA THR A 314 -19.19 3.96 6.39
C THR A 314 -19.81 4.88 5.34
N ILE A 315 -19.96 4.40 4.12
CA ILE A 315 -20.59 5.10 3.01
C ILE A 315 -21.95 4.44 2.76
N ALA A 316 -23.02 5.22 2.74
CA ALA A 316 -24.34 4.73 2.42
C ALA A 316 -24.46 4.48 0.91
N PHE A 317 -24.81 3.27 0.49
CA PHE A 317 -25.01 2.92 -0.92
C PHE A 317 -26.50 2.68 -1.20
N SER A 318 -26.99 3.22 -2.30
CA SER A 318 -28.34 2.95 -2.81
C SER A 318 -28.30 2.74 -4.34
N PRO A 319 -28.60 1.52 -4.84
CA PRO A 319 -28.86 0.29 -4.08
C PRO A 319 -27.68 -0.11 -3.20
N GLY A 320 -27.95 -0.95 -2.20
CA GLY A 320 -26.93 -1.40 -1.25
C GLY A 320 -25.77 -2.17 -1.90
N LEU A 321 -24.70 -2.39 -1.14
CA LEU A 321 -23.54 -3.17 -1.60
C LEU A 321 -23.94 -4.61 -1.95
N ALA A 322 -23.34 -5.16 -2.99
CA ALA A 322 -23.44 -6.58 -3.31
C ALA A 322 -22.92 -7.44 -2.13
N ALA A 323 -23.48 -8.64 -1.97
CA ALA A 323 -23.22 -9.53 -0.83
C ALA A 323 -21.73 -9.74 -0.54
N ALA A 324 -20.91 -10.00 -1.58
CA ALA A 324 -19.45 -10.18 -1.40
C ALA A 324 -18.78 -8.94 -0.81
N ARG A 325 -19.17 -7.73 -1.19
CA ARG A 325 -18.63 -6.47 -0.64
C ARG A 325 -19.15 -6.20 0.76
N THR A 326 -20.41 -6.51 1.04
CA THR A 326 -20.94 -6.44 2.41
C THR A 326 -20.14 -7.37 3.33
N THR A 327 -19.89 -8.59 2.89
CA THR A 327 -19.06 -9.55 3.64
C THR A 327 -17.63 -9.04 3.80
N ALA A 328 -16.99 -8.55 2.74
CA ALA A 328 -15.64 -8.02 2.77
C ALA A 328 -15.48 -6.88 3.78
N THR A 329 -16.40 -5.90 3.78
CA THR A 329 -16.30 -4.76 4.71
C THR A 329 -16.65 -5.13 6.16
N THR A 330 -17.58 -6.07 6.36
CA THR A 330 -18.00 -6.51 7.70
C THR A 330 -16.97 -7.40 8.38
N GLN A 331 -16.43 -8.38 7.64
CA GLN A 331 -15.36 -9.24 8.15
C GLN A 331 -14.02 -8.51 8.23
N GLY A 332 -13.79 -7.55 7.33
CA GLY A 332 -12.54 -6.83 7.14
C GLY A 332 -11.50 -7.64 6.36
N ILE A 333 -10.82 -6.97 5.44
CA ILE A 333 -9.64 -7.49 4.74
C ILE A 333 -8.38 -6.80 5.29
N GLY A 334 -8.47 -5.51 5.63
CA GLY A 334 -7.37 -4.76 6.23
C GLY A 334 -7.13 -5.17 7.69
N VAL A 335 -5.85 -5.28 8.06
CA VAL A 335 -5.41 -5.57 9.43
C VAL A 335 -5.75 -4.40 10.35
N THR A 336 -6.73 -4.59 11.24
CA THR A 336 -7.29 -3.53 12.10
C THR A 336 -6.41 -3.14 13.29
N THR A 337 -5.42 -3.95 13.63
CA THR A 337 -4.50 -3.73 14.74
C THR A 337 -3.17 -3.11 14.32
N GLY A 338 -2.92 -2.96 13.02
CA GLY A 338 -1.64 -2.55 12.47
C GLY A 338 -1.21 -1.15 12.91
N THR A 339 -0.06 -1.06 13.57
CA THR A 339 0.62 0.16 13.98
C THR A 339 2.04 0.16 13.40
N LYS A 340 2.44 1.25 12.78
CA LYS A 340 3.82 1.48 12.35
C LYS A 340 4.44 2.56 13.22
N LEU A 341 5.66 2.30 13.70
CA LEU A 341 6.47 3.22 14.49
C LEU A 341 7.76 3.54 13.73
N LEU A 342 8.20 4.76 13.87
CA LEU A 342 9.54 5.22 13.54
C LEU A 342 10.21 5.59 14.85
N ILE A 343 11.36 4.99 15.13
CA ILE A 343 12.08 5.15 16.39
C ILE A 343 13.46 5.73 16.06
N ASN A 344 13.68 7.00 16.46
CA ASN A 344 15.01 7.57 16.45
C ASN A 344 15.68 7.24 17.78
N ALA A 345 16.80 6.53 17.73
CA ALA A 345 17.48 6.02 18.90
C ALA A 345 18.99 6.34 18.84
N SER A 346 19.53 6.76 19.98
CA SER A 346 20.97 6.70 20.20
C SER A 346 21.32 5.25 20.55
N SER A 347 22.12 4.60 19.71
CA SER A 347 22.45 3.20 19.92
C SER A 347 23.91 2.94 19.61
N ALA A 348 24.62 2.38 20.59
CA ALA A 348 25.94 1.82 20.38
C ALA A 348 25.90 0.46 19.66
N GLN A 349 24.70 -0.10 19.41
CA GLN A 349 24.54 -1.43 18.83
C GLN A 349 24.55 -1.46 17.28
N GLY A 350 24.61 -0.29 16.62
CA GLY A 350 24.66 -0.19 15.16
C GLY A 350 23.31 -0.54 14.49
N ARG A 351 23.34 -0.84 13.20
CA ARG A 351 22.17 -1.24 12.43
C ARG A 351 21.82 -2.69 12.71
N PHE A 352 20.72 -2.92 13.40
CA PHE A 352 20.25 -4.28 13.65
C PHE A 352 18.80 -4.49 13.21
N TYR A 353 18.50 -5.70 12.78
CA TYR A 353 17.16 -6.23 12.65
C TYR A 353 16.81 -7.02 13.91
N ALA A 354 15.59 -6.89 14.40
CA ALA A 354 15.12 -7.71 15.51
C ALA A 354 13.69 -8.21 15.26
N GLN A 355 13.43 -9.45 15.67
CA GLN A 355 12.14 -10.09 15.49
C GLN A 355 11.74 -10.82 16.78
N GLY A 356 10.46 -10.68 17.15
CA GLY A 356 9.85 -11.43 18.27
C GLY A 356 9.10 -12.67 17.79
N ALA A 357 8.86 -13.58 18.70
CA ALA A 357 7.88 -14.65 18.53
C ALA A 357 6.46 -14.13 18.73
N GLU A 358 5.44 -14.88 18.28
CA GLU A 358 4.02 -14.57 18.53
C GLU A 358 3.75 -14.43 20.02
N GLY A 359 3.22 -13.26 20.43
CA GLY A 359 2.96 -12.94 21.83
C GLY A 359 4.20 -12.64 22.70
N GLY A 360 5.40 -12.65 22.13
CA GLY A 360 6.65 -12.45 22.88
C GLY A 360 7.00 -10.98 23.15
N SER A 361 6.57 -10.06 22.30
CA SER A 361 6.75 -8.61 22.46
C SER A 361 5.64 -7.85 21.75
N PRO A 362 5.23 -6.68 22.27
CA PRO A 362 4.33 -5.76 21.54
C PRO A 362 4.89 -5.31 20.17
N ILE A 363 6.21 -5.14 20.06
CA ILE A 363 6.91 -4.93 18.78
C ILE A 363 7.35 -6.30 18.27
N THR A 364 6.78 -6.71 17.13
CA THR A 364 7.08 -8.03 16.55
C THR A 364 8.21 -7.98 15.54
N MET A 365 8.48 -6.80 14.96
CA MET A 365 9.53 -6.61 13.97
C MET A 365 10.13 -5.21 14.10
N LEU A 366 11.46 -5.13 14.11
CA LEU A 366 12.23 -3.90 14.12
C LEU A 366 13.26 -3.97 12.99
N ILE A 367 13.24 -2.99 12.09
CA ILE A 367 14.05 -2.95 10.87
C ILE A 367 14.90 -1.67 10.92
N PRO A 368 16.23 -1.72 10.69
CA PRO A 368 17.02 -0.51 10.61
C PRO A 368 16.64 0.29 9.35
N ASP A 369 16.56 1.60 9.48
CA ASP A 369 16.27 2.51 8.38
C ASP A 369 17.53 3.30 8.00
N LYS A 370 17.76 4.44 8.61
CA LYS A 370 18.82 5.38 8.23
C LYS A 370 19.63 5.80 9.45
N PRO A 371 20.95 6.08 9.29
CA PRO A 371 21.68 6.76 10.34
C PRO A 371 21.11 8.18 10.53
N THR A 372 21.08 8.66 11.78
CA THR A 372 20.68 10.02 12.15
C THR A 372 21.84 10.73 12.85
N ALA A 373 21.68 12.02 13.13
CA ALA A 373 22.69 12.76 13.89
C ALA A 373 22.88 12.21 15.31
N GLU A 374 21.81 11.65 15.89
CA GLU A 374 21.79 11.09 17.24
C GLU A 374 22.18 9.61 17.27
N GLY A 375 22.05 8.88 16.15
CA GLY A 375 22.31 7.45 16.09
C GLY A 375 21.68 6.75 14.90
N GLN A 376 20.55 6.06 15.12
CA GLN A 376 19.92 5.21 14.12
C GLN A 376 18.40 5.36 14.13
N LEU A 377 17.80 5.47 12.95
CA LEU A 377 16.36 5.39 12.74
C LEU A 377 15.98 3.94 12.50
N TYR A 378 14.90 3.48 13.15
CA TYR A 378 14.31 2.16 12.97
C TYR A 378 12.84 2.28 12.56
N ILE A 379 12.38 1.31 11.78
CA ILE A 379 10.97 1.04 11.50
C ILE A 379 10.53 -0.12 12.37
N ALA A 380 9.44 0.04 13.09
CA ALA A 380 8.87 -1.04 13.90
C ALA A 380 7.40 -1.27 13.58
N PHE A 381 6.96 -2.51 13.78
CA PHE A 381 5.58 -2.92 13.61
C PHE A 381 5.04 -3.52 14.89
N SER A 382 3.83 -3.08 15.24
CA SER A 382 3.05 -3.64 16.34
C SER A 382 1.64 -3.98 15.87
N THR A 383 1.10 -5.04 16.41
CA THR A 383 -0.30 -5.45 16.26
C THR A 383 -1.01 -5.58 17.60
N ASP A 384 -0.37 -5.15 18.69
CA ASP A 384 -0.95 -5.11 20.03
C ASP A 384 -1.78 -3.82 20.22
N PRO A 385 -3.10 -3.92 20.38
CA PRO A 385 -3.95 -2.73 20.54
C PRO A 385 -3.75 -2.05 21.91
N THR A 386 -3.17 -2.72 22.89
CA THR A 386 -2.94 -2.19 24.25
C THR A 386 -1.60 -1.47 24.41
N PHE A 387 -0.68 -1.70 23.47
CA PHE A 387 0.64 -1.06 23.45
C PHE A 387 0.54 0.42 23.08
N ASP A 388 1.14 1.31 23.87
CA ASP A 388 1.24 2.73 23.53
C ASP A 388 2.53 3.01 22.74
N PRO A 389 2.42 3.19 21.41
CA PRO A 389 3.59 3.40 20.55
C PRO A 389 4.27 4.77 20.74
N ASN A 390 3.66 5.69 21.50
CA ASN A 390 4.23 7.01 21.79
C ASN A 390 4.87 7.07 23.19
N ASN A 391 4.82 5.98 23.96
CA ASN A 391 5.45 5.91 25.29
C ASN A 391 6.87 5.33 25.16
N PRO A 392 7.94 6.16 25.35
CA PRO A 392 9.31 5.72 25.13
C PRO A 392 9.74 4.60 26.07
N THR A 393 9.21 4.55 27.28
CA THR A 393 9.50 3.48 28.26
C THR A 393 8.93 2.14 27.77
N GLN A 394 7.68 2.12 27.28
CA GLN A 394 7.06 0.91 26.74
C GLN A 394 7.77 0.48 25.44
N VAL A 395 8.13 1.42 24.56
CA VAL A 395 8.85 1.12 23.32
C VAL A 395 10.23 0.52 23.62
N ARG A 396 11.00 1.10 24.56
CA ARG A 396 12.28 0.53 24.97
C ARG A 396 12.14 -0.87 25.55
N ALA A 397 11.18 -1.07 26.47
CA ALA A 397 10.92 -2.38 27.06
C ALA A 397 10.53 -3.43 26.01
N ALA A 398 9.75 -3.04 24.98
CA ALA A 398 9.39 -3.94 23.89
C ALA A 398 10.62 -4.30 23.03
N VAL A 399 11.54 -3.36 22.79
CA VAL A 399 12.80 -3.62 22.07
C VAL A 399 13.70 -4.55 22.89
N GLN A 400 13.79 -4.36 24.23
CA GLN A 400 14.55 -5.24 25.11
C GLN A 400 14.04 -6.68 25.08
N GLN A 401 12.72 -6.88 24.97
CA GLN A 401 12.14 -8.22 24.79
C GLN A 401 12.57 -8.91 23.49
N LEU A 402 13.04 -8.14 22.49
CA LEU A 402 13.64 -8.67 21.25
C LEU A 402 15.13 -9.01 21.39
N GLY A 403 15.75 -8.78 22.54
CA GLY A 403 17.16 -9.04 22.79
C GLY A 403 18.10 -7.86 22.46
N ALA A 404 17.56 -6.74 22.03
CA ALA A 404 18.31 -5.52 21.75
C ALA A 404 18.01 -4.44 22.80
N ASP A 405 18.83 -3.42 22.91
CA ASP A 405 18.59 -2.25 23.75
C ASP A 405 18.92 -0.96 23.00
N VAL A 406 18.07 0.06 23.19
CA VAL A 406 18.20 1.36 22.55
C VAL A 406 17.77 2.46 23.51
N ASP A 407 18.46 3.59 23.47
CA ASP A 407 18.00 4.81 24.12
C ASP A 407 17.11 5.60 23.17
N ILE A 408 15.84 5.74 23.51
CA ILE A 408 14.83 6.40 22.68
C ILE A 408 15.05 7.90 22.72
N VAL A 409 15.36 8.52 21.58
CA VAL A 409 15.46 9.97 21.39
C VAL A 409 14.09 10.56 21.04
N SER A 410 13.43 9.98 20.06
CA SER A 410 12.09 10.40 19.64
C SER A 410 11.36 9.28 18.91
N ILE A 411 10.03 9.39 18.88
CA ILE A 411 9.14 8.42 18.23
C ILE A 411 8.15 9.16 17.36
N LYS A 412 7.82 8.58 16.21
CA LYS A 412 6.68 8.97 15.38
C LYS A 412 5.89 7.72 15.02
N ALA A 413 4.61 7.67 15.36
CA ALA A 413 3.80 6.47 15.14
C ALA A 413 2.46 6.80 14.48
N HIS A 414 1.91 5.83 13.74
CA HIS A 414 0.56 5.90 13.22
C HIS A 414 -0.18 4.57 13.42
N ARG A 415 -1.36 4.65 14.05
CA ARG A 415 -2.28 3.52 14.26
C ARG A 415 -3.27 3.46 13.10
N TRP A 416 -2.95 2.66 12.07
CA TRP A 416 -3.78 2.56 10.87
C TRP A 416 -5.17 1.99 11.13
N GLY A 417 -5.31 1.13 12.14
CA GLY A 417 -6.59 0.52 12.50
C GLY A 417 -7.60 1.50 13.08
N SER A 418 -7.14 2.50 13.84
CA SER A 418 -7.99 3.54 14.44
C SER A 418 -8.21 4.76 13.54
N ASP A 419 -7.51 4.85 12.41
CA ASP A 419 -7.71 5.90 11.42
C ASP A 419 -9.07 5.72 10.72
N PRO A 420 -10.00 6.68 10.82
CA PRO A 420 -11.39 6.52 10.36
C PRO A 420 -11.51 6.29 8.85
N TYR A 421 -10.53 6.76 8.06
CA TYR A 421 -10.51 6.64 6.61
C TYR A 421 -9.66 5.48 6.09
N SER A 422 -9.08 4.67 6.99
CA SER A 422 -8.36 3.44 6.64
C SER A 422 -8.97 2.22 7.30
N ARG A 423 -9.28 2.28 8.60
CA ARG A 423 -9.79 1.18 9.44
C ARG A 423 -8.98 -0.10 9.32
N GLY A 424 -7.70 0.05 8.99
CA GLY A 424 -6.75 -1.04 8.80
C GLY A 424 -5.47 -0.57 8.13
N GLY A 425 -4.40 -1.30 8.37
CA GLY A 425 -3.09 -1.12 7.73
C GLY A 425 -3.05 -1.80 6.36
N TRP A 426 -2.20 -2.82 6.25
CA TRP A 426 -2.11 -3.65 5.04
C TRP A 426 -3.30 -4.61 4.92
N ALA A 427 -3.57 -5.08 3.72
CA ALA A 427 -4.56 -6.13 3.49
C ALA A 427 -3.98 -7.50 3.87
N PHE A 428 -4.77 -8.30 4.56
CA PHE A 428 -4.45 -9.70 4.80
C PHE A 428 -5.74 -10.52 4.90
N ARG A 429 -6.02 -11.34 3.89
CA ARG A 429 -7.23 -12.17 3.85
C ARG A 429 -7.26 -13.18 5.00
N LYS A 430 -8.46 -13.44 5.51
CA LYS A 430 -8.74 -14.50 6.47
C LYS A 430 -8.98 -15.83 5.75
N PRO A 431 -8.89 -16.99 6.43
CA PRO A 431 -9.24 -18.28 5.86
C PRO A 431 -10.61 -18.26 5.17
N GLY A 432 -10.68 -18.79 3.95
CA GLY A 432 -11.88 -18.85 3.13
C GLY A 432 -12.23 -17.57 2.35
N GLN A 433 -11.57 -16.44 2.60
CA GLN A 433 -11.92 -15.18 1.94
C GLN A 433 -11.53 -15.12 0.46
N LEU A 434 -10.46 -15.79 0.03
CA LEU A 434 -10.11 -15.81 -1.38
C LEU A 434 -11.22 -16.48 -2.20
N THR A 435 -11.64 -17.66 -1.80
CA THR A 435 -12.64 -18.45 -2.56
C THR A 435 -14.07 -17.95 -2.39
N SER A 436 -14.41 -17.33 -1.25
CA SER A 436 -15.79 -16.84 -1.00
C SER A 436 -16.06 -15.42 -1.51
N LEU A 437 -15.02 -14.57 -1.63
CA LEU A 437 -15.19 -13.20 -2.06
C LEU A 437 -14.88 -12.98 -3.54
N TYR A 438 -13.87 -13.69 -4.08
CA TYR A 438 -13.46 -13.52 -5.47
C TYR A 438 -14.19 -14.50 -6.41
N PRO A 439 -14.49 -14.12 -7.67
CA PRO A 439 -14.21 -12.79 -8.24
C PRO A 439 -15.27 -11.73 -7.89
N ALA A 440 -16.34 -12.08 -7.19
CA ALA A 440 -17.52 -11.23 -7.00
C ALA A 440 -17.22 -9.86 -6.35
N VAL A 441 -16.22 -9.80 -5.43
CA VAL A 441 -15.84 -8.56 -4.76
C VAL A 441 -15.27 -7.51 -5.72
N THR A 442 -14.65 -7.96 -6.82
CA THR A 442 -14.01 -7.09 -7.83
C THR A 442 -14.96 -6.64 -8.94
N GLN A 443 -16.09 -7.36 -9.15
CA GLN A 443 -17.01 -7.08 -10.24
C GLN A 443 -17.73 -5.74 -10.06
N PRO A 444 -17.91 -4.90 -11.10
CA PRO A 444 -18.66 -3.65 -10.98
C PRO A 444 -20.16 -3.92 -10.77
N THR A 445 -20.91 -2.92 -10.32
CA THR A 445 -22.37 -2.91 -10.30
C THR A 445 -22.83 -1.78 -11.22
N GLY A 446 -23.19 -2.10 -12.46
CA GLY A 446 -23.32 -1.09 -13.50
C GLY A 446 -22.00 -0.35 -13.71
N ARG A 447 -22.00 0.98 -13.56
CA ARG A 447 -20.81 1.83 -13.62
C ARG A 447 -20.30 2.28 -12.23
N LEU A 448 -20.69 1.56 -11.19
CA LEU A 448 -20.13 1.68 -9.85
C LEU A 448 -19.05 0.61 -9.70
N ALA A 449 -17.78 1.02 -9.80
CA ALA A 449 -16.61 0.17 -9.70
C ALA A 449 -15.88 0.38 -8.36
N PHE A 450 -15.12 -0.63 -7.93
CA PHE A 450 -14.36 -0.61 -6.67
C PHE A 450 -12.86 -0.82 -6.93
N ALA A 451 -12.05 0.04 -6.32
CA ALA A 451 -10.60 0.04 -6.48
C ALA A 451 -9.90 0.16 -5.13
N THR A 452 -9.09 -0.81 -4.77
CA THR A 452 -8.22 -0.74 -3.59
C THR A 452 -7.19 -1.85 -3.67
N GLY A 453 -6.00 -1.65 -3.10
CA GLY A 453 -5.02 -2.72 -2.96
C GLY A 453 -5.59 -3.96 -2.26
N ASP A 454 -6.63 -3.82 -1.44
CA ASP A 454 -7.24 -4.93 -0.69
C ASP A 454 -7.86 -6.00 -1.60
N ILE A 455 -8.31 -5.63 -2.81
CA ILE A 455 -8.99 -6.50 -3.76
C ILE A 455 -8.25 -6.63 -5.10
N ALA A 456 -6.96 -6.36 -5.12
CA ALA A 456 -6.14 -6.64 -6.29
C ALA A 456 -6.04 -8.16 -6.55
N ASN A 457 -5.90 -8.53 -7.81
CA ASN A 457 -5.70 -9.92 -8.20
C ASN A 457 -4.25 -10.37 -7.93
N GLY A 458 -3.27 -9.50 -8.18
CA GLY A 458 -1.86 -9.75 -7.96
C GLY A 458 -1.41 -9.39 -6.54
N TRP A 459 -0.64 -8.33 -6.41
CA TRP A 459 -0.05 -7.86 -5.16
C TRP A 459 -1.08 -7.18 -4.23
N SER A 460 -2.04 -7.96 -3.74
CA SER A 460 -3.06 -7.49 -2.79
C SER A 460 -2.39 -6.91 -1.53
N GLY A 461 -2.78 -5.68 -1.16
CA GLY A 461 -2.22 -4.95 -0.03
C GLY A 461 -0.99 -4.09 -0.34
N TYR A 462 -0.43 -4.18 -1.53
CA TYR A 462 0.73 -3.40 -1.99
C TYR A 462 0.33 -2.20 -2.86
N ILE A 463 1.29 -1.31 -3.11
CA ILE A 463 1.12 -0.17 -4.04
C ILE A 463 0.81 -0.69 -5.45
N ASP A 464 1.50 -1.74 -5.88
CA ASP A 464 1.29 -2.39 -7.19
C ASP A 464 -0.14 -2.82 -7.39
N GLY A 465 -0.71 -3.55 -6.42
CA GLY A 465 -2.11 -3.99 -6.48
C GLY A 465 -3.11 -2.83 -6.39
N ALA A 466 -2.75 -1.72 -5.72
CA ALA A 466 -3.58 -0.52 -5.72
C ALA A 466 -3.66 0.09 -7.14
N ILE A 467 -2.52 0.18 -7.85
CA ILE A 467 -2.47 0.66 -9.23
C ILE A 467 -3.23 -0.28 -10.16
N GLU A 468 -3.01 -1.60 -10.06
CA GLU A 468 -3.75 -2.62 -10.80
C GLU A 468 -5.27 -2.44 -10.66
N SER A 469 -5.75 -2.39 -9.42
CA SER A 469 -7.20 -2.29 -9.15
C SER A 469 -7.78 -0.96 -9.61
N GLY A 470 -7.00 0.13 -9.56
CA GLY A 470 -7.39 1.43 -10.07
C GLY A 470 -7.61 1.44 -11.59
N ARG A 471 -6.69 0.85 -12.34
CA ARG A 471 -6.77 0.71 -13.80
C ARG A 471 -7.98 -0.12 -14.22
N ARG A 472 -8.22 -1.26 -13.54
CA ARG A 472 -9.41 -2.08 -13.76
C ARG A 472 -10.68 -1.28 -13.52
N ALA A 473 -10.78 -0.59 -12.38
CA ALA A 473 -11.97 0.17 -12.01
C ALA A 473 -12.21 1.38 -12.92
N ALA A 474 -11.19 2.00 -13.50
CA ALA A 474 -11.32 3.03 -14.51
C ALA A 474 -12.06 2.51 -15.74
N HIS A 475 -11.61 1.34 -16.25
CA HIS A 475 -12.29 0.66 -17.35
C HIS A 475 -13.75 0.36 -17.00
N ASP A 476 -13.99 -0.29 -15.86
CA ASP A 476 -15.32 -0.72 -15.44
C ASP A 476 -16.31 0.44 -15.28
N ALA A 477 -15.84 1.58 -14.74
CA ALA A 477 -16.68 2.75 -14.52
C ALA A 477 -16.98 3.55 -15.81
N SER A 478 -16.18 3.37 -16.88
CA SER A 478 -16.30 4.11 -18.14
C SER A 478 -17.08 3.35 -19.23
N VAL A 479 -17.34 2.07 -19.06
CA VAL A 479 -18.08 1.28 -20.07
C VAL A 479 -19.45 1.87 -20.35
N GLY A 480 -19.68 2.29 -21.59
CA GLY A 480 -20.96 2.84 -22.07
C GLY A 480 -21.28 4.26 -21.53
N ILE A 481 -20.25 5.04 -21.16
CA ILE A 481 -20.41 6.48 -20.88
C ILE A 481 -20.57 7.29 -22.19
#